data_6bb0e5d2ddc642e8b4219193b18c32cf
#
_entry.id   6bb0e5d2ddc642e8b4219193b18c32cf
#
_cell.length_a   1.000
_cell.length_b   1.000
_cell.length_c   1.000
_cell.angle_alpha   90.00
_cell.angle_beta   90.00
_cell.angle_gamma   90.00
#
_symmetry.space_group_name_H-M   'P 1'
#
loop_
_entity.id
_entity.type
_entity.pdbx_description
1 polymer ?
#
loop_
_entity_poly.entity_id
_entity_poly.type
_entity_poly.pdbx_seq_one_letter_code
_entity_poly.pdbx_strand_id
1 'polypeptide(L)'
;TMNPFRINREELNVEKTGFLKNLVLLIWKGSQGTVTKTEDRLIDQVITEYYDTYFNGFTGFTPPLREDLRKSLIIDDRNRSHQNPDETEAQREERLERTINQIEQRRKELKVESLSFNTFYEFSVQRIPDICSENSIGGIDISTYRYMMKDFYRGGNHDKTLNENMDSSLFDET
;
A
#
# COMPACT_ATOMS: atom_id res chain seq x y z
N THR A 1 20.77 -10.05 -0.36
CA THR A 1 19.58 -9.64 -1.13
C THR A 1 18.38 -10.48 -0.74
N MET A 2 17.33 -9.85 -0.34
CA MET A 2 16.10 -10.51 0.07
C MET A 2 14.90 -9.58 -0.18
N ASN A 3 13.73 -10.16 -0.18
CA ASN A 3 12.48 -9.40 -0.28
C ASN A 3 11.57 -9.83 0.88
N PRO A 4 11.73 -9.20 2.06
CA PRO A 4 10.93 -9.57 3.22
C PRO A 4 9.45 -9.22 3.08
N PHE A 5 9.08 -8.37 2.12
CA PHE A 5 7.69 -8.01 1.86
C PHE A 5 6.95 -9.08 1.06
N ARG A 6 7.66 -10.00 0.43
CA ARG A 6 7.05 -11.08 -0.34
C ARG A 6 6.56 -12.18 0.60
N ILE A 7 5.34 -12.03 1.06
CA ILE A 7 4.69 -12.92 2.02
C ILE A 7 3.38 -13.40 1.40
N ASN A 8 3.15 -14.70 1.43
CA ASN A 8 1.88 -15.27 1.00
C ASN A 8 0.79 -14.96 2.04
N ARG A 9 -0.47 -14.98 1.60
CA ARG A 9 -1.60 -14.70 2.49
C ARG A 9 -1.59 -15.60 3.73
N GLU A 10 -1.28 -16.87 3.55
CA GLU A 10 -1.26 -17.85 4.65
C GLU A 10 -0.12 -17.62 5.64
N GLU A 11 0.96 -16.98 5.19
CA GLU A 11 2.11 -16.66 6.03
C GLU A 11 1.98 -15.33 6.76
N LEU A 12 1.00 -14.51 6.37
CA LEU A 12 0.80 -13.20 6.96
C LEU A 12 0.22 -13.34 8.37
N ASN A 13 0.99 -12.97 9.37
CA ASN A 13 0.62 -13.05 10.78
C ASN A 13 1.24 -11.91 11.57
N VAL A 14 0.96 -11.86 12.86
CA VAL A 14 1.43 -10.79 13.76
C VAL A 14 2.96 -10.74 13.83
N GLU A 15 3.63 -11.89 13.79
CA GLU A 15 5.10 -11.94 13.81
C GLU A 15 5.69 -11.33 12.54
N LYS A 16 5.16 -11.68 11.39
CA LYS A 16 5.64 -11.17 10.10
C LYS A 16 5.42 -9.67 9.97
N THR A 17 4.23 -9.20 10.32
CA THR A 17 3.93 -7.76 10.29
C THR A 17 4.73 -7.00 11.32
N GLY A 18 4.96 -7.58 12.49
CA GLY A 18 5.81 -6.99 13.53
C GLY A 18 7.26 -6.86 13.08
N PHE A 19 7.78 -7.88 12.40
CA PHE A 19 9.13 -7.84 11.84
C PHE A 19 9.26 -6.71 10.81
N LEU A 20 8.29 -6.61 9.90
CA LEU A 20 8.29 -5.57 8.87
C LEU A 20 8.16 -4.18 9.47
N LYS A 21 7.31 -4.02 10.47
CA LYS A 21 7.18 -2.76 11.19
C LYS A 21 8.51 -2.33 11.79
N ASN A 22 9.19 -3.23 12.46
CA ASN A 22 10.48 -2.94 13.07
C ASN A 22 11.54 -2.60 12.03
N LEU A 23 11.52 -3.29 10.90
CA LEU A 23 12.42 -3.00 9.78
C LEU A 23 12.20 -1.59 9.24
N VAL A 24 10.96 -1.22 8.99
CA VAL A 24 10.61 0.12 8.48
C VAL A 24 10.99 1.20 9.48
N LEU A 25 10.68 0.98 10.76
CA LEU A 25 11.04 1.93 11.83
C LEU A 25 12.55 2.08 11.96
N LEU A 26 13.30 1.00 11.82
CA LEU A 26 14.76 1.03 11.85
C LEU A 26 15.33 1.86 10.71
N ILE A 27 14.79 1.70 9.50
CA ILE A 27 15.23 2.48 8.35
C ILE A 27 14.89 3.95 8.56
N TRP A 28 13.67 4.24 8.99
CA TRP A 28 13.18 5.61 9.17
C TRP A 28 13.90 6.34 10.29
N LYS A 29 13.97 5.73 11.47
CA LYS A 29 14.47 6.39 12.69
C LYS A 29 15.92 6.08 13.03
N GLY A 30 16.48 5.04 12.42
CA GLY A 30 17.82 4.58 12.74
C GLY A 30 17.87 3.78 14.04
N SER A 31 18.98 3.09 14.27
CA SER A 31 19.15 2.23 15.44
C SER A 31 19.21 3.01 16.77
N GLN A 32 19.61 4.28 16.71
CA GLN A 32 19.70 5.17 17.87
C GLN A 32 18.48 6.09 18.01
N GLY A 33 17.58 6.05 17.04
CA GLY A 33 16.41 6.92 17.05
C GLY A 33 15.34 6.46 18.04
N THR A 34 14.60 7.44 18.58
CA THR A 34 13.48 7.16 19.46
C THR A 34 12.20 7.06 18.64
N VAL A 35 11.48 5.96 18.81
CA VAL A 35 10.20 5.73 18.14
C VAL A 35 9.07 6.08 19.11
N THR A 36 8.17 6.98 18.70
CA THR A 36 6.99 7.29 19.49
C THR A 36 5.91 6.23 19.28
N LYS A 37 4.95 6.17 20.21
CA LYS A 37 3.80 5.25 20.07
C LYS A 37 2.98 5.57 18.83
N THR A 38 2.87 6.85 18.48
CA THR A 38 2.15 7.29 17.29
C THR A 38 2.83 6.78 16.02
N GLU A 39 4.15 6.89 15.96
CA GLU A 39 4.92 6.38 14.82
C GLU A 39 4.81 4.86 14.69
N ASP A 40 4.92 4.16 15.83
CA ASP A 40 4.79 2.70 15.86
C ASP A 40 3.41 2.25 15.33
N ARG A 41 2.37 2.87 15.86
CA ARG A 41 0.99 2.57 15.44
C ARG A 41 0.72 2.93 13.98
N LEU A 42 1.26 4.06 13.52
CA LEU A 42 1.12 4.51 12.15
C LEU A 42 1.72 3.50 11.17
N ILE A 43 2.94 3.05 11.41
CA ILE A 43 3.61 2.09 10.52
C ILE A 43 2.90 0.74 10.57
N ASP A 44 2.44 0.31 11.73
CA ASP A 44 1.66 -0.92 11.86
C ASP A 44 0.39 -0.86 11.00
N GLN A 45 -0.32 0.25 11.05
CA GLN A 45 -1.53 0.47 10.23
C GLN A 45 -1.20 0.48 8.75
N VAL A 46 -0.14 1.16 8.35
CA VAL A 46 0.26 1.25 6.93
C VAL A 46 0.62 -0.13 6.38
N ILE A 47 1.36 -0.93 7.14
CA ILE A 47 1.70 -2.30 6.73
C ILE A 47 0.45 -3.15 6.58
N THR A 48 -0.47 -3.07 7.53
CA THR A 48 -1.74 -3.81 7.48
C THR A 48 -2.54 -3.41 6.24
N GLU A 49 -2.68 -2.12 5.97
CA GLU A 49 -3.40 -1.64 4.80
C GLU A 49 -2.72 -2.00 3.48
N TYR A 50 -1.38 -2.04 3.47
CA TYR A 50 -0.62 -2.44 2.30
C TYR A 50 -0.95 -3.89 1.89
N TYR A 51 -0.86 -4.83 2.83
CA TYR A 51 -1.18 -6.23 2.52
C TYR A 51 -2.66 -6.43 2.25
N ASP A 52 -3.50 -5.69 2.93
CA ASP A 52 -4.93 -5.73 2.69
C ASP A 52 -5.27 -5.29 1.25
N THR A 53 -4.62 -4.24 0.79
CA THR A 53 -4.77 -3.75 -0.58
C THR A 53 -4.32 -4.79 -1.60
N TYR A 54 -3.17 -5.43 -1.37
CA TYR A 54 -2.65 -6.43 -2.32
C TYR A 54 -3.42 -7.74 -2.31
N PHE A 55 -3.89 -8.18 -1.14
CA PHE A 55 -4.60 -9.46 -1.07
C PHE A 55 -6.10 -9.34 -1.31
N ASN A 56 -6.71 -8.23 -0.92
CA ASN A 56 -8.15 -8.04 -0.98
C ASN A 56 -8.59 -6.88 -1.87
N GLY A 57 -7.66 -6.05 -2.30
CA GLY A 57 -7.92 -4.92 -3.18
C GLY A 57 -8.44 -3.67 -2.48
N PHE A 58 -8.77 -3.76 -1.19
CA PHE A 58 -9.26 -2.64 -0.37
C PHE A 58 -8.83 -2.82 1.07
N THR A 59 -8.93 -1.74 1.84
CA THR A 59 -8.78 -1.81 3.29
C THR A 59 -9.90 -2.66 3.89
N GLY A 60 -9.53 -3.58 4.77
CA GLY A 60 -10.41 -4.60 5.31
C GLY A 60 -10.09 -5.97 4.70
N PHE A 61 -10.33 -7.01 5.40
CA PHE A 61 -9.95 -8.35 4.99
C PHE A 61 -10.89 -8.97 3.95
N THR A 62 -11.96 -8.26 3.60
CA THR A 62 -12.95 -8.71 2.62
C THR A 62 -13.05 -7.69 1.51
N PRO A 63 -12.84 -8.08 0.24
CA PRO A 63 -13.02 -7.15 -0.87
C PRO A 63 -14.45 -6.60 -0.86
N PRO A 64 -14.66 -5.31 -1.13
CA PRO A 64 -15.99 -4.77 -1.27
C PRO A 64 -16.74 -5.48 -2.38
N LEU A 65 -18.03 -5.67 -2.18
CA LEU A 65 -18.90 -6.19 -3.22
C LEU A 65 -18.98 -5.20 -4.37
N ARG A 66 -19.28 -5.73 -5.55
CA ARG A 66 -19.46 -4.90 -6.76
C ARG A 66 -20.47 -3.78 -6.54
N GLU A 67 -21.56 -4.05 -5.81
CA GLU A 67 -22.56 -3.05 -5.47
C GLU A 67 -22.02 -1.91 -4.61
N ASP A 68 -21.17 -2.24 -3.64
CA ASP A 68 -20.58 -1.24 -2.75
C ASP A 68 -19.62 -0.33 -3.51
N LEU A 69 -18.86 -0.90 -4.43
CA LEU A 69 -18.02 -0.13 -5.35
C LEU A 69 -18.85 0.82 -6.17
N ARG A 70 -19.95 0.33 -6.73
CA ARG A 70 -20.86 1.14 -7.53
C ARG A 70 -21.40 2.32 -6.74
N LYS A 71 -21.85 2.09 -5.50
CA LYS A 71 -22.36 3.14 -4.62
C LYS A 71 -21.30 4.21 -4.33
N SER A 72 -20.09 3.77 -4.02
CA SER A 72 -18.96 4.69 -3.77
C SER A 72 -18.66 5.54 -4.99
N LEU A 73 -18.62 4.94 -6.17
CA LEU A 73 -18.35 5.66 -7.42
C LEU A 73 -19.46 6.65 -7.77
N ILE A 74 -20.72 6.31 -7.49
CA ILE A 74 -21.84 7.23 -7.70
C ILE A 74 -21.72 8.46 -6.78
N ILE A 75 -21.35 8.24 -5.52
CA ILE A 75 -21.15 9.34 -4.56
C ILE A 75 -20.01 10.23 -5.03
N ASP A 76 -18.87 9.66 -5.43
CA ASP A 76 -17.73 10.40 -5.94
C ASP A 76 -18.09 11.21 -7.18
N ASP A 77 -18.87 10.64 -8.08
CA ASP A 77 -19.31 11.28 -9.30
C ASP A 77 -20.18 12.50 -9.00
N ARG A 78 -21.07 12.39 -8.02
CA ARG A 78 -21.92 13.51 -7.58
C ARG A 78 -21.14 14.64 -6.94
N ASN A 79 -20.05 14.30 -6.26
CA ASN A 79 -19.22 15.27 -5.56
C ASN A 79 -18.22 15.98 -6.47
N ARG A 80 -18.03 15.48 -7.68
CA ARG A 80 -17.16 16.13 -8.66
C ARG A 80 -17.85 17.29 -9.32
N SER A 81 -17.16 18.44 -9.40
CA SER A 81 -17.68 19.65 -10.02
C SER A 81 -17.74 19.59 -11.55
N HIS A 82 -17.29 18.48 -12.15
CA HIS A 82 -17.19 18.32 -13.61
C HIS A 82 -18.08 17.20 -14.13
N GLN A 83 -19.35 17.27 -13.83
CA GLN A 83 -20.29 16.36 -14.49
C GLN A 83 -20.48 16.84 -15.93
N ASN A 84 -20.35 15.94 -16.89
CA ASN A 84 -20.67 16.23 -18.26
C ASN A 84 -22.20 16.38 -18.37
N PRO A 85 -22.72 17.61 -18.61
CA PRO A 85 -24.18 17.83 -18.64
C PRO A 85 -24.87 17.12 -19.81
N ASP A 86 -24.11 16.70 -20.83
CA ASP A 86 -24.62 16.01 -21.99
C ASP A 86 -24.61 14.50 -21.84
N GLU A 87 -24.07 13.99 -20.75
CA GLU A 87 -24.01 12.55 -20.49
C GLU A 87 -25.42 12.01 -20.19
N THR A 88 -25.87 11.05 -20.98
CA THR A 88 -27.12 10.34 -20.69
C THR A 88 -26.94 9.38 -19.52
N GLU A 89 -28.05 8.94 -18.94
CA GLU A 89 -28.05 7.96 -17.88
C GLU A 89 -27.40 6.64 -18.33
N ALA A 90 -27.69 6.22 -19.58
CA ALA A 90 -27.10 5.03 -20.16
C ALA A 90 -25.56 5.17 -20.31
N GLN A 91 -25.09 6.33 -20.73
CA GLN A 91 -23.65 6.60 -20.84
C GLN A 91 -22.97 6.60 -19.47
N ARG A 92 -23.63 7.13 -18.44
CA ARG A 92 -23.13 7.11 -17.07
C ARG A 92 -22.99 5.68 -16.57
N GLU A 93 -24.02 4.86 -16.76
CA GLU A 93 -24.01 3.45 -16.36
C GLU A 93 -22.87 2.69 -17.06
N GLU A 94 -22.67 2.89 -18.33
CA GLU A 94 -21.60 2.28 -19.08
C GLU A 94 -20.23 2.70 -18.55
N ARG A 95 -20.06 3.98 -18.22
CA ARG A 95 -18.82 4.49 -17.65
C ARG A 95 -18.53 3.88 -16.28
N LEU A 96 -19.54 3.79 -15.40
CA LEU A 96 -19.43 3.19 -14.08
C LEU A 96 -19.05 1.71 -14.18
N GLU A 97 -19.70 0.97 -15.10
CA GLU A 97 -19.40 -0.44 -15.34
C GLU A 97 -17.94 -0.63 -15.80
N ARG A 98 -17.47 0.20 -16.72
CA ARG A 98 -16.07 0.15 -17.17
C ARG A 98 -15.11 0.39 -16.01
N THR A 99 -15.38 1.37 -15.18
CA THR A 99 -14.55 1.69 -14.02
C THR A 99 -14.49 0.52 -13.03
N ILE A 100 -15.64 -0.08 -12.74
CA ILE A 100 -15.72 -1.26 -11.86
C ILE A 100 -14.93 -2.42 -12.45
N ASN A 101 -15.10 -2.68 -13.74
CA ASN A 101 -14.39 -3.76 -14.44
C ASN A 101 -12.86 -3.53 -14.39
N GLN A 102 -12.41 -2.29 -14.55
CA GLN A 102 -11.00 -1.94 -14.45
C GLN A 102 -10.45 -2.19 -13.05
N ILE A 103 -11.21 -1.82 -12.02
CA ILE A 103 -10.83 -2.05 -10.62
C ILE A 103 -10.71 -3.55 -10.35
N GLU A 104 -11.70 -4.34 -10.77
CA GLU A 104 -11.69 -5.79 -10.58
C GLU A 104 -10.54 -6.45 -11.32
N GLN A 105 -10.27 -6.01 -12.55
CA GLN A 105 -9.17 -6.52 -13.36
C GLN A 105 -7.82 -6.22 -12.69
N ARG A 106 -7.65 -5.01 -12.19
CA ARG A 106 -6.42 -4.61 -11.51
C ARG A 106 -6.18 -5.46 -10.25
N ARG A 107 -7.23 -5.79 -9.51
CA ARG A 107 -7.13 -6.68 -8.35
C ARG A 107 -6.62 -8.06 -8.72
N LYS A 108 -7.10 -8.59 -9.85
CA LYS A 108 -6.66 -9.91 -10.33
C LYS A 108 -5.21 -9.91 -10.78
N GLU A 109 -4.71 -8.76 -11.21
CA GLU A 109 -3.32 -8.60 -11.66
C GLU A 109 -2.34 -8.40 -10.50
N LEU A 110 -2.83 -8.05 -9.32
CA LEU A 110 -1.98 -7.91 -8.14
C LEU A 110 -1.52 -9.28 -7.67
N LYS A 111 -0.24 -9.52 -7.75
CA LYS A 111 0.38 -10.81 -7.43
C LYS A 111 1.40 -10.64 -6.31
N VAL A 112 1.68 -11.75 -5.64
CA VAL A 112 2.69 -11.80 -4.58
C VAL A 112 4.04 -11.27 -5.07
N GLU A 113 4.37 -11.49 -6.35
CA GLU A 113 5.61 -10.99 -6.97
C GLU A 113 5.70 -9.46 -7.01
N SER A 114 4.57 -8.77 -6.91
CA SER A 114 4.54 -7.30 -6.84
C SER A 114 4.87 -6.77 -5.45
N LEU A 115 4.83 -7.62 -4.43
CA LEU A 115 5.15 -7.24 -3.06
C LEU A 115 6.65 -7.01 -2.93
N SER A 116 7.03 -5.81 -2.52
CA SER A 116 8.43 -5.43 -2.37
C SER A 116 8.54 -4.17 -1.52
N PHE A 117 9.75 -3.82 -1.12
CA PHE A 117 9.98 -2.52 -0.50
C PHE A 117 9.58 -1.38 -1.44
N ASN A 118 9.85 -1.51 -2.75
CA ASN A 118 9.48 -0.50 -3.73
C ASN A 118 7.99 -0.19 -3.71
N THR A 119 7.15 -1.21 -3.80
CA THR A 119 5.70 -1.00 -3.79
C THR A 119 5.18 -0.57 -2.43
N PHE A 120 5.80 -1.04 -1.35
CA PHE A 120 5.47 -0.56 -0.01
C PHE A 120 5.83 0.92 0.15
N TYR A 121 7.00 1.33 -0.30
CA TYR A 121 7.41 2.74 -0.26
C TYR A 121 6.40 3.61 -1.00
N GLU A 122 6.07 3.25 -2.23
CA GLU A 122 5.11 4.00 -3.05
C GLU A 122 3.74 4.12 -2.37
N PHE A 123 3.28 3.02 -1.78
CA PHE A 123 2.02 3.00 -1.03
C PHE A 123 2.09 3.89 0.21
N SER A 124 3.14 3.75 1.00
CA SER A 124 3.27 4.42 2.29
C SER A 124 3.41 5.94 2.17
N VAL A 125 4.16 6.44 1.18
CA VAL A 125 4.36 7.88 1.02
C VAL A 125 3.08 8.59 0.60
N GLN A 126 2.13 7.88 -0.01
CA GLN A 126 0.82 8.42 -0.33
C GLN A 126 -0.16 8.25 0.83
N ARG A 127 -0.09 7.10 1.50
CA ARG A 127 -1.09 6.77 2.54
C ARG A 127 -0.83 7.45 3.88
N ILE A 128 0.42 7.62 4.28
CA ILE A 128 0.75 8.24 5.57
C ILE A 128 0.15 9.63 5.74
N PRO A 129 0.31 10.55 4.78
CA PRO A 129 -0.32 11.88 4.92
C PRO A 129 -1.84 11.82 5.06
N ASP A 130 -2.47 10.90 4.36
CA ASP A 130 -3.93 10.72 4.42
C ASP A 130 -4.37 10.22 5.80
N ILE A 131 -3.67 9.23 6.34
CA ILE A 131 -3.95 8.73 7.70
C ILE A 131 -3.78 9.85 8.73
N CYS A 132 -2.73 10.64 8.61
CA CYS A 132 -2.48 11.76 9.52
C CYS A 132 -3.61 12.79 9.44
N SER A 133 -4.05 13.10 8.23
CA SER A 133 -5.16 14.03 8.01
C SER A 133 -6.48 13.50 8.58
N GLU A 134 -6.79 12.23 8.29
CA GLU A 134 -8.02 11.57 8.75
C GLU A 134 -8.12 11.51 10.28
N ASN A 135 -6.99 11.41 10.97
CA ASN A 135 -6.92 11.20 12.42
C ASN A 135 -6.38 12.41 13.19
N SER A 136 -6.17 13.53 12.51
CA SER A 136 -5.62 14.76 13.12
C SER A 136 -4.29 14.52 13.82
N ILE A 137 -3.43 13.69 13.21
CA ILE A 137 -2.11 13.39 13.73
C ILE A 137 -1.13 14.46 13.25
N GLY A 138 -0.48 15.16 14.17
CA GLY A 138 0.59 16.09 13.90
C GLY A 138 1.96 15.51 14.22
N GLY A 139 3.01 16.22 13.80
CA GLY A 139 4.38 15.87 14.17
C GLY A 139 5.03 14.76 13.35
N ILE A 140 4.37 14.25 12.31
CA ILE A 140 4.96 13.28 11.40
C ILE A 140 5.59 14.01 10.21
N ASP A 141 6.92 13.92 10.11
CA ASP A 141 7.66 14.53 9.02
C ASP A 141 7.79 13.54 7.87
N ILE A 142 6.86 13.64 6.91
CA ILE A 142 6.87 12.77 5.74
C ILE A 142 8.10 13.00 4.86
N SER A 143 8.65 14.20 4.87
CA SER A 143 9.84 14.50 4.06
C SER A 143 11.06 13.72 4.56
N THR A 144 11.25 13.66 5.88
CA THR A 144 12.32 12.86 6.49
C THR A 144 12.09 11.37 6.26
N TYR A 145 10.84 10.91 6.40
CA TYR A 145 10.48 9.52 6.09
C TYR A 145 10.89 9.16 4.65
N ARG A 146 10.49 9.98 3.70
CA ARG A 146 10.83 9.76 2.29
C ARG A 146 12.33 9.74 2.06
N TYR A 147 13.02 10.66 2.68
CA TYR A 147 14.48 10.78 2.52
C TYR A 147 15.20 9.54 3.03
N MET A 148 14.83 9.07 4.23
CA MET A 148 15.45 7.90 4.84
C MET A 148 15.12 6.61 4.09
N MET A 149 13.87 6.47 3.62
CA MET A 149 13.43 5.27 2.92
C MET A 149 14.01 5.16 1.51
N LYS A 150 14.35 6.27 0.90
CA LYS A 150 14.85 6.34 -0.48
C LYS A 150 16.09 5.50 -0.75
N ASP A 151 16.90 5.28 0.27
CA ASP A 151 18.15 4.53 0.15
C ASP A 151 17.89 3.06 -0.27
N PHE A 152 16.74 2.53 0.09
CA PHE A 152 16.31 1.17 -0.24
C PHE A 152 15.32 1.11 -1.40
N TYR A 153 14.91 2.27 -1.89
CA TYR A 153 13.98 2.36 -3.01
C TYR A 153 14.73 2.32 -4.34
N ARG A 154 14.00 2.09 -5.41
CA ARG A 154 14.51 2.01 -6.78
C ARG A 154 15.45 3.19 -7.09
N GLY A 155 16.67 2.87 -7.47
CA GLY A 155 17.70 3.87 -7.73
C GLY A 155 18.51 4.32 -6.52
N GLY A 156 18.14 3.89 -5.31
CA GLY A 156 18.92 4.16 -4.11
C GLY A 156 20.13 3.23 -3.98
N ASN A 157 21.01 3.52 -3.04
CA ASN A 157 22.26 2.78 -2.86
C ASN A 157 22.02 1.30 -2.47
N HIS A 158 20.91 1.02 -1.82
CA HIS A 158 20.56 -0.32 -1.34
C HIS A 158 19.25 -0.83 -1.95
N ASP A 159 18.95 -0.40 -3.19
CA ASP A 159 17.68 -0.75 -3.84
C ASP A 159 17.49 -2.24 -4.04
N LYS A 160 18.55 -3.01 -4.18
CA LYS A 160 18.47 -4.47 -4.36
C LYS A 160 18.35 -5.23 -3.04
N THR A 161 18.66 -4.59 -1.93
CA THR A 161 18.73 -5.25 -0.63
C THR A 161 17.37 -5.85 -0.22
N LEU A 162 16.28 -5.13 -0.48
CA LEU A 162 14.93 -5.50 -0.02
C LEU A 162 13.93 -5.73 -1.17
N ASN A 163 14.38 -5.68 -2.41
CA ASN A 163 13.47 -5.69 -3.57
C ASN A 163 13.65 -6.86 -4.52
N GLU A 164 14.71 -7.64 -4.37
CA GLU A 164 14.95 -8.77 -5.26
C GLU A 164 14.03 -9.95 -4.90
N ASN A 165 13.37 -10.48 -5.91
CA ASN A 165 12.65 -11.72 -5.76
C ASN A 165 13.67 -12.85 -5.74
N MET A 166 13.72 -13.59 -4.64
CA MET A 166 14.59 -14.75 -4.51
C MET A 166 13.99 -15.93 -5.26
N ASP A 167 14.76 -16.51 -6.17
CA ASP A 167 14.40 -17.76 -6.80
C ASP A 167 15.11 -18.92 -6.11
N SER A 168 14.76 -20.16 -6.53
CA SER A 168 15.33 -21.37 -5.91
C SER A 168 16.84 -21.47 -6.08
N SER A 169 17.40 -20.90 -7.14
CA SER A 169 18.84 -20.96 -7.39
C SER A 169 19.64 -20.13 -6.38
N LEU A 170 19.07 -19.03 -5.89
CA LEU A 170 19.71 -18.20 -4.87
C LEU A 170 19.81 -18.90 -3.52
N PHE A 171 18.82 -19.74 -3.21
CA PHE A 171 18.85 -20.52 -1.97
C PHE A 171 19.89 -21.64 -2.05
N ASP A 172 20.10 -22.19 -3.21
CA ASP A 172 21.06 -23.29 -3.41
C ASP A 172 22.52 -22.83 -3.27
N GLU A 173 22.78 -21.54 -3.42
CA GLU A 173 24.11 -20.95 -3.28
C GLU A 173 24.45 -20.59 -1.83
N THR A 174 23.51 -20.67 -0.97
CA THR A 174 23.70 -20.36 0.44
C THR A 174 23.73 -21.61 1.29
#